data_6c004483e934f003b89895f3448346ec
#
_entry.id   6c004483e934f003b89895f3448346ec
#
_cell.length_a   1.000
_cell.length_b   1.000
_cell.length_c   1.000
_cell.angle_alpha   90.00
_cell.angle_beta   90.00
_cell.angle_gamma   90.00
#
_symmetry.space_group_name_H-M   'P 1'
#
loop_
_entity.id
_entity.type
_entity.pdbx_description
1 polymer ?
#
loop_
_entity_poly.entity_id
_entity_poly.type
_entity_poly.pdbx_seq_one_letter_code
_entity_poly.pdbx_strand_id
1 'polypeptide(L)'
;LLSRRQRQMCIRDSAYHPYSYWVQQMYATTTADTAWPVTVEGPSTLRRSLPDTVKLRIAGNAKADLNNITITTAAGDAIDLGNVAYDGRTIDTPLDLHADSYSIDATVVYYEGKWGMDLICGDIDGKNHNIISLGRGHSVRVVRDGTAYALAGTEVSMNEVRPGTTWQVHVNVTDRGQAMKLYIDGTLIADGTEVKDEPRRTVTVSRNDKAGETYVRVVNAMDAPISVDLRQILAELNISTASAASATATVLAGDNPYAGQVGEESPTRPRQTAIDLTDGDYTAPAWSFTTITIK
;
A
#
# COMPACT_ATOMS: atom_id res chain seq x y z
N LEU A 1 -26.49 -16.90 12.05
CA LEU A 1 -25.77 -15.82 12.77
C LEU A 1 -24.99 -14.99 11.76
N LEU A 2 -25.56 -13.85 11.32
CA LEU A 2 -24.87 -12.90 10.46
C LEU A 2 -23.66 -12.34 11.21
N SER A 3 -22.51 -12.27 10.53
CA SER A 3 -21.28 -11.73 11.12
C SER A 3 -21.49 -10.27 11.54
N ARG A 4 -20.70 -9.80 12.52
CA ARG A 4 -20.77 -8.42 13.03
C ARG A 4 -20.62 -7.37 11.90
N ARG A 5 -19.87 -7.70 10.85
CA ARG A 5 -19.71 -6.86 9.66
C ARG A 5 -20.96 -6.80 8.79
N GLN A 6 -21.68 -7.90 8.64
CA GLN A 6 -22.95 -7.94 7.92
C GLN A 6 -24.05 -7.15 8.64
N ARG A 7 -24.08 -7.14 9.99
CA ARG A 7 -25.01 -6.30 10.75
C ARG A 7 -24.74 -4.80 10.60
N GLN A 8 -23.48 -4.39 10.50
CA GLN A 8 -23.14 -2.98 10.26
C GLN A 8 -23.57 -2.50 8.87
N MET A 9 -23.58 -3.38 7.87
CA MET A 9 -24.11 -3.05 6.52
C MET A 9 -25.64 -2.89 6.49
N CYS A 10 -26.38 -3.59 7.38
CA CYS A 10 -27.85 -3.57 7.37
C CYS A 10 -28.50 -2.51 8.27
N ILE A 11 -27.76 -1.83 9.14
CA ILE A 11 -28.32 -0.96 10.20
C ILE A 11 -28.22 0.55 9.87
N ARG A 12 -27.52 0.94 8.80
CA ARG A 12 -27.46 2.35 8.40
C ARG A 12 -28.27 2.54 7.12
N ASP A 13 -29.43 3.15 7.27
CA ASP A 13 -30.30 3.63 6.17
C ASP A 13 -29.67 4.75 5.31
N SER A 14 -28.45 5.15 5.58
CA SER A 14 -27.64 5.96 4.68
C SER A 14 -26.76 5.05 3.83
N ALA A 15 -26.96 5.08 2.55
CA ALA A 15 -26.36 4.20 1.55
C ALA A 15 -24.83 4.33 1.43
N TYR A 16 -24.10 3.84 2.44
CA TYR A 16 -22.66 3.65 2.34
C TYR A 16 -22.38 2.34 1.59
N HIS A 17 -21.93 2.47 0.36
CA HIS A 17 -21.52 1.36 -0.47
C HIS A 17 -19.99 1.44 -0.71
N PRO A 18 -19.15 0.79 0.14
CA PRO A 18 -17.71 0.76 -0.09
C PRO A 18 -17.36 0.04 -1.39
N TYR A 19 -16.16 0.23 -1.91
CA TYR A 19 -15.65 -0.49 -3.09
C TYR A 19 -15.93 -1.98 -3.04
N SER A 20 -15.69 -2.61 -1.89
CA SER A 20 -15.94 -4.05 -1.70
C SER A 20 -17.40 -4.46 -1.96
N TYR A 21 -18.37 -3.60 -1.64
CA TYR A 21 -19.78 -3.86 -1.95
C TYR A 21 -20.01 -3.86 -3.46
N TRP A 22 -19.51 -2.86 -4.16
CA TRP A 22 -19.67 -2.75 -5.61
C TRP A 22 -18.95 -3.88 -6.35
N VAL A 23 -17.74 -4.24 -5.93
CA VAL A 23 -17.02 -5.39 -6.49
C VAL A 23 -17.82 -6.67 -6.30
N GLN A 24 -18.33 -6.92 -5.09
CA GLN A 24 -19.19 -8.09 -4.82
C GLN A 24 -20.47 -8.08 -5.68
N GLN A 25 -21.10 -6.93 -5.85
CA GLN A 25 -22.28 -6.79 -6.69
C GLN A 25 -21.96 -7.08 -8.17
N MET A 26 -20.85 -6.53 -8.69
CA MET A 26 -20.41 -6.78 -10.06
C MET A 26 -20.13 -8.27 -10.31
N TYR A 27 -19.53 -8.97 -9.34
CA TYR A 27 -19.37 -10.43 -9.42
C TYR A 27 -20.69 -11.18 -9.34
N ALA A 28 -21.58 -10.78 -8.44
CA ALA A 28 -22.87 -11.45 -8.25
C ALA A 28 -23.81 -11.31 -9.46
N THR A 29 -23.69 -10.23 -10.21
CA THR A 29 -24.50 -9.96 -11.42
C THR A 29 -23.91 -10.55 -12.69
N THR A 30 -22.70 -11.08 -12.65
CA THR A 30 -21.99 -11.69 -13.79
C THR A 30 -21.60 -13.13 -13.47
N THR A 31 -22.61 -13.97 -13.24
CA THR A 31 -22.41 -15.40 -12.94
C THR A 31 -21.89 -16.13 -14.17
N ALA A 32 -20.96 -17.06 -13.97
CA ALA A 32 -20.34 -17.83 -15.04
C ALA A 32 -20.29 -19.31 -14.69
N ASP A 33 -20.38 -20.14 -15.72
CA ASP A 33 -20.36 -21.61 -15.61
C ASP A 33 -18.93 -22.14 -15.85
N THR A 34 -18.14 -21.42 -16.65
CA THR A 34 -16.80 -21.82 -17.09
C THR A 34 -15.79 -20.69 -16.87
N ALA A 35 -14.58 -21.02 -16.48
CA ALA A 35 -13.46 -20.09 -16.38
C ALA A 35 -12.27 -20.57 -17.22
N TRP A 36 -11.53 -19.62 -17.81
CA TRP A 36 -10.31 -19.90 -18.56
C TRP A 36 -9.08 -19.44 -17.78
N PRO A 37 -8.01 -20.23 -17.79
CA PRO A 37 -6.74 -19.81 -17.25
C PRO A 37 -6.20 -18.65 -18.11
N VAL A 38 -5.74 -17.58 -17.44
CA VAL A 38 -5.15 -16.41 -18.08
C VAL A 38 -3.82 -16.10 -17.43
N THR A 39 -2.82 -15.85 -18.24
CA THR A 39 -1.51 -15.35 -17.78
C THR A 39 -1.44 -13.85 -18.04
N VAL A 40 -1.04 -13.11 -17.02
CA VAL A 40 -0.84 -11.64 -17.12
C VAL A 40 0.66 -11.38 -17.22
N GLU A 41 1.12 -10.89 -18.36
CA GLU A 41 2.50 -10.49 -18.57
C GLU A 41 2.73 -9.03 -18.18
N GLY A 42 3.95 -8.73 -17.74
CA GLY A 42 4.40 -7.39 -17.40
C GLY A 42 4.58 -7.17 -15.90
N PRO A 43 5.03 -5.98 -15.45
CA PRO A 43 5.36 -5.73 -14.04
C PRO A 43 4.13 -5.93 -13.16
N SER A 44 4.26 -6.83 -12.18
CA SER A 44 3.16 -7.19 -11.25
C SER A 44 3.11 -6.30 -10.02
N THR A 45 4.18 -5.55 -9.74
CA THR A 45 4.32 -4.73 -8.54
C THR A 45 4.33 -3.25 -8.89
N LEU A 46 3.54 -2.47 -8.15
CA LEU A 46 3.62 -1.02 -8.19
C LEU A 46 4.70 -0.55 -7.22
N ARG A 47 5.69 0.16 -7.73
CA ARG A 47 6.54 1.00 -6.89
C ARG A 47 5.92 2.38 -6.80
N ARG A 48 5.58 2.77 -5.59
CA ARG A 48 5.11 4.13 -5.33
C ARG A 48 6.26 5.11 -5.60
N SER A 49 6.01 6.17 -6.34
CA SER A 49 6.97 7.26 -6.47
C SER A 49 6.91 8.11 -5.18
N LEU A 50 7.80 7.83 -4.24
CA LEU A 50 7.97 8.64 -3.04
C LEU A 50 9.10 9.65 -3.26
N PRO A 51 9.07 10.81 -2.59
CA PRO A 51 10.19 11.74 -2.58
C PRO A 51 11.45 11.07 -2.01
N ASP A 52 12.60 11.51 -2.48
CA ASP A 52 13.91 11.04 -2.01
C ASP A 52 14.41 11.80 -0.77
N THR A 53 13.55 12.61 -0.16
CA THR A 53 13.89 13.42 1.01
C THR A 53 14.20 12.56 2.23
N VAL A 54 15.35 12.81 2.84
CA VAL A 54 15.79 12.19 4.09
C VAL A 54 15.68 13.20 5.21
N LYS A 55 14.51 13.33 5.81
CA LYS A 55 14.32 14.13 7.03
C LYS A 55 14.28 13.20 8.24
N LEU A 56 14.78 13.66 9.38
CA LEU A 56 14.71 12.92 10.63
C LEU A 56 13.95 13.74 11.67
N ARG A 57 12.96 13.13 12.28
CA ARG A 57 12.21 13.66 13.42
C ARG A 57 12.23 12.60 14.52
N ILE A 58 12.35 13.04 15.75
CA ILE A 58 12.23 12.19 16.93
C ILE A 58 10.93 12.55 17.63
N ALA A 59 10.09 11.57 17.89
CA ALA A 59 8.78 11.75 18.53
C ALA A 59 8.51 10.63 19.54
N GLY A 60 7.40 10.73 20.29
CA GLY A 60 7.02 9.74 21.29
C GLY A 60 7.00 10.30 22.70
N ASN A 61 6.97 9.44 23.70
CA ASN A 61 6.86 9.83 25.13
C ASN A 61 7.98 9.26 26.00
N ALA A 62 9.05 8.78 25.39
CA ALA A 62 10.24 8.35 26.11
C ALA A 62 11.09 9.54 26.54
N LYS A 63 11.94 9.33 27.55
CA LYS A 63 13.16 10.11 27.74
C LYS A 63 14.34 9.22 27.42
N ALA A 64 15.20 9.68 26.57
CA ALA A 64 16.35 8.92 26.06
C ALA A 64 17.45 9.86 25.60
N ASP A 65 18.69 9.41 25.62
CA ASP A 65 19.77 10.03 24.89
C ASP A 65 20.01 9.24 23.59
N LEU A 66 20.07 9.93 22.48
CA LEU A 66 20.51 9.39 21.21
C LEU A 66 21.91 9.93 20.95
N ASN A 67 22.89 9.05 20.93
CA ASN A 67 24.29 9.41 20.77
C ASN A 67 24.81 8.92 19.42
N ASN A 68 25.74 9.69 18.85
CA ASN A 68 26.42 9.36 17.60
C ASN A 68 25.43 9.09 16.45
N ILE A 69 24.42 9.94 16.33
CA ILE A 69 23.43 9.80 15.24
C ILE A 69 24.14 10.12 13.92
N THR A 70 24.23 9.12 13.07
CA THR A 70 24.86 9.25 11.75
C THR A 70 23.88 8.75 10.67
N ILE A 71 23.75 9.51 9.59
CA ILE A 71 23.01 9.09 8.40
C ILE A 71 24.02 8.92 7.27
N THR A 72 24.01 7.75 6.65
CA THR A 72 24.93 7.44 5.53
C THR A 72 24.10 7.07 4.29
N THR A 73 24.33 7.77 3.19
CA THR A 73 23.67 7.47 1.91
C THR A 73 24.33 6.28 1.22
N ALA A 74 23.63 5.67 0.26
CA ALA A 74 24.20 4.62 -0.58
C ALA A 74 25.40 5.11 -1.43
N ALA A 75 25.52 6.42 -1.67
CA ALA A 75 26.67 7.03 -2.32
C ALA A 75 27.90 7.17 -1.40
N GLY A 76 27.72 6.94 -0.10
CA GLY A 76 28.77 7.02 0.91
C GLY A 76 28.90 8.39 1.59
N ASP A 77 27.99 9.32 1.28
CA ASP A 77 27.94 10.59 2.01
C ASP A 77 27.43 10.33 3.42
N ALA A 78 28.17 10.80 4.42
CA ALA A 78 27.81 10.64 5.82
C ALA A 78 27.54 12.01 6.46
N ILE A 79 26.44 12.11 7.20
CA ILE A 79 26.08 13.29 8.00
C ILE A 79 26.05 12.87 9.45
N ASP A 80 26.89 13.50 10.27
CA ASP A 80 26.89 13.34 11.72
C ASP A 80 25.96 14.38 12.35
N LEU A 81 24.89 13.92 12.96
CA LEU A 81 23.92 14.75 13.71
C LEU A 81 24.30 14.87 15.20
N GLY A 82 25.37 14.19 15.63
CA GLY A 82 25.86 14.22 16.97
C GLY A 82 24.96 13.55 18.00
N ASN A 83 24.78 14.23 19.14
CA ASN A 83 24.01 13.71 20.26
C ASN A 83 22.76 14.53 20.50
N VAL A 84 21.65 13.85 20.79
CA VAL A 84 20.36 14.47 21.08
C VAL A 84 19.83 13.93 22.41
N ALA A 85 19.61 14.82 23.38
CA ALA A 85 18.87 14.48 24.60
C ALA A 85 17.37 14.65 24.32
N TYR A 86 16.63 13.54 24.35
CA TYR A 86 15.20 13.50 24.06
C TYR A 86 14.39 13.46 25.34
N ASP A 87 13.53 14.45 25.55
CA ASP A 87 12.73 14.64 26.78
C ASP A 87 11.21 14.34 26.57
N GLY A 88 10.86 13.71 25.47
CA GLY A 88 9.46 13.43 25.11
C GLY A 88 8.81 14.52 24.26
N ARG A 89 9.54 15.56 23.89
CA ARG A 89 9.05 16.59 22.94
C ARG A 89 9.57 16.31 21.54
N THR A 90 8.70 16.45 20.56
CA THR A 90 9.08 16.27 19.17
C THR A 90 10.27 17.17 18.80
N ILE A 91 11.29 16.57 18.23
CA ILE A 91 12.49 17.25 17.73
C ILE A 91 12.56 17.02 16.22
N ASP A 92 12.59 18.12 15.45
CA ASP A 92 12.91 18.10 14.03
C ASP A 92 14.41 18.40 13.84
N THR A 93 15.10 17.57 13.09
CA THR A 93 16.48 17.83 12.72
C THR A 93 16.53 18.68 11.46
N PRO A 94 17.35 19.73 11.39
CA PRO A 94 17.52 20.55 10.19
C PRO A 94 18.39 19.79 9.17
N LEU A 95 17.82 18.78 8.55
CA LEU A 95 18.50 17.92 7.59
C LEU A 95 17.88 18.16 6.20
N ASP A 96 18.73 18.61 5.26
CA ASP A 96 18.39 18.74 3.85
C ASP A 96 19.24 17.74 3.05
N LEU A 97 18.79 16.52 3.00
CA LEU A 97 19.45 15.41 2.31
C LEU A 97 18.44 14.71 1.40
N HIS A 98 18.91 14.34 0.22
CA HIS A 98 18.16 13.59 -0.76
C HIS A 98 18.88 12.29 -1.08
N ALA A 99 18.22 11.16 -0.90
CA ALA A 99 18.75 9.84 -1.21
C ALA A 99 17.65 8.81 -1.41
N ASP A 100 17.79 7.95 -2.41
CA ASP A 100 16.89 6.82 -2.62
C ASP A 100 17.08 5.73 -1.55
N SER A 101 18.29 5.63 -1.00
CA SER A 101 18.65 4.65 0.03
C SER A 101 19.68 5.22 0.98
N TYR A 102 19.51 4.96 2.26
CA TYR A 102 20.38 5.42 3.32
C TYR A 102 20.31 4.51 4.56
N SER A 103 21.27 4.64 5.45
CA SER A 103 21.20 4.06 6.79
C SER A 103 21.15 5.14 7.87
N ILE A 104 20.60 4.78 9.03
CA ILE A 104 20.61 5.58 10.24
C ILE A 104 21.24 4.72 11.32
N ASP A 105 22.31 5.23 11.92
CA ASP A 105 23.00 4.63 13.05
C ASP A 105 22.86 5.51 14.27
N ALA A 106 22.60 4.92 15.44
CA ALA A 106 22.54 5.65 16.71
C ALA A 106 22.75 4.70 17.89
N THR A 107 23.33 5.23 18.98
CA THR A 107 23.30 4.59 20.28
C THR A 107 22.19 5.24 21.11
N VAL A 108 21.19 4.47 21.49
CA VAL A 108 20.04 4.95 22.26
C VAL A 108 20.18 4.49 23.70
N VAL A 109 20.17 5.42 24.65
CA VAL A 109 20.13 5.14 26.10
C VAL A 109 18.75 5.54 26.61
N TYR A 110 17.94 4.56 26.97
CA TYR A 110 16.58 4.76 27.42
C TYR A 110 16.50 5.04 28.93
N TYR A 111 15.72 6.02 29.35
CA TYR A 111 15.56 6.36 30.76
C TYR A 111 14.16 6.13 31.28
N GLU A 112 13.14 6.64 30.58
CA GLU A 112 11.75 6.47 30.97
C GLU A 112 10.79 6.69 29.79
N GLY A 113 9.54 6.23 29.93
CA GLY A 113 8.45 6.41 28.97
C GLY A 113 7.59 5.15 28.83
N LYS A 114 6.31 5.33 28.60
CA LYS A 114 5.37 4.22 28.59
C LYS A 114 5.39 3.41 27.29
N TRP A 115 5.61 4.09 26.18
CA TRP A 115 5.45 3.50 24.84
C TRP A 115 6.75 3.45 24.03
N GLY A 116 7.72 4.27 24.42
CA GLY A 116 8.97 4.40 23.70
C GLY A 116 9.05 5.67 22.83
N MET A 117 9.85 5.60 21.80
CA MET A 117 10.12 6.69 20.88
C MET A 117 10.05 6.21 19.44
N ASP A 118 9.80 7.13 18.54
CA ASP A 118 9.77 6.91 17.11
C ASP A 118 10.85 7.77 16.44
N LEU A 119 11.64 7.15 15.57
CA LEU A 119 12.44 7.85 14.57
C LEU A 119 11.58 7.93 13.31
N ILE A 120 11.20 9.14 12.93
CA ILE A 120 10.36 9.40 11.75
C ILE A 120 11.28 9.95 10.67
N CYS A 121 11.29 9.31 9.50
CA CYS A 121 12.14 9.70 8.40
C CYS A 121 11.41 9.67 7.05
N GLY A 122 12.03 10.28 6.03
CA GLY A 122 11.45 10.45 4.70
C GLY A 122 10.70 11.77 4.55
N ASP A 123 9.75 11.82 3.64
CA ASP A 123 8.92 13.02 3.45
C ASP A 123 8.01 13.23 4.65
N ILE A 124 8.19 14.34 5.35
CA ILE A 124 7.48 14.65 6.59
C ILE A 124 6.48 15.79 6.33
N ASP A 125 5.48 15.52 5.51
CA ASP A 125 4.32 16.40 5.27
C ASP A 125 3.16 16.09 6.23
N GLY A 126 3.35 15.10 7.12
CA GLY A 126 2.34 14.56 8.02
C GLY A 126 1.47 13.47 7.39
N LYS A 127 1.58 13.24 6.08
CA LYS A 127 0.79 12.23 5.34
C LYS A 127 1.64 11.10 4.81
N ASN A 128 2.90 11.36 4.47
CA ASN A 128 3.80 10.37 3.89
C ASN A 128 5.14 10.39 4.62
N HIS A 129 5.45 9.34 5.38
CA HIS A 129 6.71 9.19 6.09
C HIS A 129 6.90 7.74 6.60
N ASN A 130 8.09 7.47 7.07
CA ASN A 130 8.48 6.19 7.64
C ASN A 130 8.67 6.33 9.14
N ILE A 131 8.36 5.28 9.88
CA ILE A 131 8.45 5.26 11.34
C ILE A 131 9.24 4.03 11.79
N ILE A 132 10.30 4.26 12.53
CA ILE A 132 11.05 3.24 13.25
C ILE A 132 10.73 3.41 14.74
N SER A 133 9.99 2.47 15.30
CA SER A 133 9.61 2.51 16.72
C SER A 133 10.60 1.75 17.58
N LEU A 134 11.02 2.37 18.66
CA LEU A 134 11.96 1.85 19.67
C LEU A 134 11.30 1.93 21.06
N GLY A 135 11.32 0.83 21.81
CA GLY A 135 10.77 0.80 23.17
C GLY A 135 9.92 -0.44 23.41
N ARG A 136 8.62 -0.28 23.68
CA ARG A 136 7.71 -1.40 23.98
C ARG A 136 7.59 -2.43 22.87
N GLY A 137 7.78 -2.00 21.64
CA GLY A 137 7.94 -2.84 20.47
C GLY A 137 8.99 -2.22 19.58
N HIS A 138 9.83 -3.04 18.98
CA HIS A 138 10.73 -2.59 17.92
C HIS A 138 10.07 -2.92 16.58
N SER A 139 9.76 -1.92 15.79
CA SER A 139 9.04 -2.13 14.53
C SER A 139 9.37 -1.10 13.47
N VAL A 140 9.14 -1.45 12.24
CA VAL A 140 9.14 -0.54 11.10
C VAL A 140 7.71 -0.41 10.57
N ARG A 141 7.27 0.83 10.38
CA ARG A 141 5.94 1.20 9.92
C ARG A 141 6.05 2.29 8.87
N VAL A 142 5.01 2.44 8.09
CA VAL A 142 4.88 3.56 7.15
C VAL A 142 3.56 4.28 7.37
N VAL A 143 3.55 5.57 7.11
CA VAL A 143 2.34 6.37 6.95
C VAL A 143 2.23 6.74 5.48
N ARG A 144 1.09 6.45 4.87
CA ARG A 144 0.80 6.79 3.48
C ARG A 144 -0.58 7.40 3.40
N ASP A 145 -0.66 8.57 2.80
CA ASP A 145 -1.88 9.37 2.72
C ASP A 145 -2.55 9.56 4.10
N GLY A 146 -1.73 9.70 5.14
CA GLY A 146 -2.17 9.88 6.52
C GLY A 146 -2.58 8.60 7.27
N THR A 147 -2.50 7.42 6.62
CA THR A 147 -2.83 6.13 7.24
C THR A 147 -1.56 5.35 7.59
N ALA A 148 -1.48 4.89 8.85
CA ALA A 148 -0.33 4.12 9.33
C ALA A 148 -0.49 2.62 9.08
N TYR A 149 0.57 1.99 8.57
CA TYR A 149 0.65 0.55 8.34
C TYR A 149 1.90 -0.03 9.00
N ALA A 150 1.73 -1.14 9.72
CA ALA A 150 2.87 -1.92 10.20
C ALA A 150 3.44 -2.75 9.03
N LEU A 151 4.76 -2.68 8.83
CA LEU A 151 5.45 -3.52 7.86
C LEU A 151 6.01 -4.77 8.53
N ALA A 152 6.78 -4.59 9.61
CA ALA A 152 7.35 -5.68 10.38
C ALA A 152 7.67 -5.21 11.81
N GLY A 153 7.83 -6.14 12.74
CA GLY A 153 8.26 -5.85 14.08
C GLY A 153 8.11 -7.01 15.03
N THR A 154 8.69 -6.81 16.22
CA THR A 154 8.56 -7.72 17.35
C THR A 154 8.03 -6.95 18.56
N GLU A 155 7.17 -7.59 19.33
CA GLU A 155 6.83 -7.08 20.66
C GLU A 155 7.99 -7.34 21.63
N VAL A 156 8.41 -6.29 22.31
CA VAL A 156 9.37 -6.39 23.41
C VAL A 156 8.60 -6.24 24.71
N SER A 157 8.81 -7.15 25.66
CA SER A 157 8.20 -7.02 26.97
C SER A 157 8.70 -5.75 27.66
N MET A 158 7.79 -4.86 28.05
CA MET A 158 8.14 -3.64 28.80
C MET A 158 8.85 -3.90 30.12
N ASN A 159 8.73 -5.12 30.67
CA ASN A 159 9.45 -5.52 31.86
C ASN A 159 10.95 -5.71 31.62
N GLU A 160 11.36 -5.81 30.35
CA GLU A 160 12.75 -5.99 29.94
C GLU A 160 13.42 -4.64 29.65
N VAL A 161 12.65 -3.58 29.40
CA VAL A 161 13.18 -2.23 29.14
C VAL A 161 13.23 -1.46 30.45
N ARG A 162 14.44 -1.26 30.96
CA ARG A 162 14.70 -0.58 32.24
C ARG A 162 15.44 0.74 31.99
N PRO A 163 15.33 1.73 32.89
CA PRO A 163 16.20 2.90 32.85
C PRO A 163 17.69 2.50 32.72
N GLY A 164 18.39 3.11 31.77
CA GLY A 164 19.77 2.76 31.43
C GLY A 164 19.93 1.65 30.41
N THR A 165 18.83 1.05 29.91
CA THR A 165 18.91 0.13 28.75
C THR A 165 19.49 0.87 27.56
N THR A 166 20.49 0.28 26.95
CA THR A 166 21.20 0.83 25.78
C THR A 166 21.00 -0.07 24.58
N TRP A 167 20.71 0.52 23.44
CA TRP A 167 20.59 -0.17 22.16
C TRP A 167 21.55 0.44 21.13
N GLN A 168 22.26 -0.41 20.40
CA GLN A 168 22.90 -0.03 19.14
C GLN A 168 21.86 -0.19 18.04
N VAL A 169 21.39 0.92 17.54
CA VAL A 169 20.32 0.96 16.52
C VAL A 169 20.98 1.16 15.16
N HIS A 170 20.66 0.26 14.21
CA HIS A 170 21.02 0.43 12.81
C HIS A 170 19.76 0.20 11.96
N VAL A 171 19.45 1.14 11.10
CA VAL A 171 18.30 1.09 10.21
C VAL A 171 18.79 1.23 8.77
N ASN A 172 18.43 0.30 7.92
CA ASN A 172 18.55 0.46 6.48
C ASN A 172 17.19 0.87 5.90
N VAL A 173 17.19 1.98 5.18
CA VAL A 173 16.03 2.48 4.43
C VAL A 173 16.39 2.43 2.97
N THR A 174 15.62 1.72 2.17
CA THR A 174 15.85 1.57 0.74
C THR A 174 14.59 1.88 -0.06
N ASP A 175 14.78 2.13 -1.36
CA ASP A 175 13.69 2.38 -2.28
C ASP A 175 12.77 3.53 -1.81
N ARG A 176 13.40 4.65 -1.40
CA ARG A 176 12.71 5.85 -0.86
C ARG A 176 11.80 5.55 0.33
N GLY A 177 12.21 4.60 1.17
CA GLY A 177 11.46 4.20 2.37
C GLY A 177 10.40 3.15 2.14
N GLN A 178 10.31 2.54 0.96
CA GLN A 178 9.39 1.43 0.72
C GLN A 178 9.88 0.11 1.33
N ALA A 179 11.16 0.00 1.63
CA ALA A 179 11.70 -1.14 2.36
C ALA A 179 12.60 -0.66 3.51
N MET A 180 12.47 -1.28 4.67
CA MET A 180 13.21 -0.96 5.87
C MET A 180 13.66 -2.21 6.61
N LYS A 181 14.91 -2.19 7.11
CA LYS A 181 15.43 -3.20 8.02
C LYS A 181 15.91 -2.53 9.29
N LEU A 182 15.46 -3.05 10.43
CA LEU A 182 15.86 -2.57 11.75
C LEU A 182 16.71 -3.64 12.43
N TYR A 183 17.89 -3.23 12.86
CA TYR A 183 18.80 -4.04 13.67
C TYR A 183 18.96 -3.39 15.03
N ILE A 184 18.90 -4.21 16.07
CA ILE A 184 19.21 -3.82 17.46
C ILE A 184 20.34 -4.71 17.95
N ASP A 185 21.42 -4.10 18.41
CA ASP A 185 22.63 -4.79 18.88
C ASP A 185 23.15 -5.83 17.84
N GLY A 186 23.10 -5.44 16.56
CA GLY A 186 23.52 -6.28 15.44
C GLY A 186 22.54 -7.37 15.04
N THR A 187 21.42 -7.56 15.75
CA THR A 187 20.40 -8.56 15.44
C THR A 187 19.28 -7.96 14.58
N LEU A 188 18.95 -8.60 13.47
CA LEU A 188 17.80 -8.19 12.63
C LEU A 188 16.50 -8.40 13.39
N ILE A 189 15.79 -7.31 13.69
CA ILE A 189 14.53 -7.32 14.44
C ILE A 189 13.32 -7.20 13.52
N ALA A 190 13.42 -6.36 12.50
CA ALA A 190 12.33 -6.15 11.56
C ALA A 190 12.88 -6.05 10.13
N ASP A 191 12.25 -6.75 9.22
CA ASP A 191 12.49 -6.68 7.76
C ASP A 191 11.14 -6.48 7.09
N GLY A 192 10.85 -5.27 6.70
CA GLY A 192 9.56 -4.87 6.17
C GLY A 192 9.67 -4.19 4.82
N THR A 193 8.85 -4.65 3.89
CA THR A 193 8.70 -4.04 2.57
C THR A 193 7.25 -3.64 2.36
N GLU A 194 7.02 -2.41 1.93
CA GLU A 194 5.67 -1.91 1.61
C GLU A 194 5.08 -2.64 0.41
N VAL A 195 5.92 -2.95 -0.56
CA VAL A 195 5.54 -3.71 -1.74
C VAL A 195 5.64 -5.19 -1.42
N LYS A 196 4.55 -5.81 -1.04
CA LYS A 196 4.40 -7.26 -1.15
C LYS A 196 4.28 -7.60 -2.64
N ASP A 197 4.78 -8.76 -3.04
CA ASP A 197 4.57 -9.33 -4.39
C ASP A 197 3.09 -9.69 -4.62
N GLU A 198 2.18 -8.82 -4.23
CA GLU A 198 0.76 -8.97 -4.50
C GLU A 198 0.48 -8.48 -5.92
N PRO A 199 -0.20 -9.27 -6.72
CA PRO A 199 -0.52 -8.86 -8.09
C PRO A 199 -1.38 -7.60 -8.06
N ARG A 200 -0.83 -6.50 -8.53
CA ARG A 200 -1.52 -5.21 -8.66
C ARG A 200 -2.38 -5.14 -9.92
N ARG A 201 -2.25 -6.17 -10.75
CA ARG A 201 -3.02 -6.32 -11.99
C ARG A 201 -3.48 -7.76 -12.06
N THR A 202 -4.73 -7.94 -12.36
CA THR A 202 -5.30 -9.27 -12.54
C THR A 202 -6.31 -9.22 -13.66
N VAL A 203 -6.27 -10.23 -14.53
CA VAL A 203 -7.31 -10.47 -15.53
C VAL A 203 -7.88 -11.85 -15.28
N THR A 204 -9.19 -11.95 -15.31
CA THR A 204 -9.88 -13.25 -15.29
C THR A 204 -10.89 -13.28 -16.41
N VAL A 205 -11.02 -14.45 -17.04
CA VAL A 205 -11.98 -14.69 -18.12
C VAL A 205 -12.94 -15.81 -17.74
N SER A 206 -14.21 -15.58 -17.93
CA SER A 206 -15.24 -16.55 -17.63
C SER A 206 -16.44 -16.41 -18.58
N ARG A 207 -17.24 -17.46 -18.71
CA ARG A 207 -18.40 -17.48 -19.60
C ARG A 207 -19.62 -18.02 -18.88
N ASN A 208 -20.76 -17.41 -19.20
CA ASN A 208 -22.06 -17.94 -18.91
C ASN A 208 -22.58 -18.61 -20.19
N ASP A 209 -22.51 -19.92 -20.26
CA ASP A 209 -22.89 -20.67 -21.47
C ASP A 209 -24.37 -20.57 -21.75
N LYS A 210 -25.19 -20.44 -20.71
CA LYS A 210 -26.64 -20.31 -20.82
C LYS A 210 -27.05 -18.95 -21.39
N ALA A 211 -26.37 -17.89 -21.02
CA ALA A 211 -26.61 -16.53 -21.51
C ALA A 211 -25.86 -16.23 -22.81
N GLY A 212 -24.86 -17.04 -23.17
CA GLY A 212 -23.96 -16.79 -24.27
C GLY A 212 -23.00 -15.60 -24.01
N GLU A 213 -22.81 -15.21 -22.75
CA GLU A 213 -22.04 -14.02 -22.37
C GLU A 213 -20.64 -14.40 -21.89
N THR A 214 -19.63 -13.70 -22.39
CA THR A 214 -18.25 -13.80 -21.92
C THR A 214 -17.92 -12.59 -21.05
N TYR A 215 -17.31 -12.83 -19.89
CA TYR A 215 -16.90 -11.81 -18.96
C TYR A 215 -15.39 -11.78 -18.84
N VAL A 216 -14.79 -10.62 -19.17
CA VAL A 216 -13.38 -10.33 -18.86
C VAL A 216 -13.35 -9.35 -17.70
N ARG A 217 -12.74 -9.76 -16.59
CA ARG A 217 -12.60 -8.90 -15.41
C ARG A 217 -11.17 -8.44 -15.29
N VAL A 218 -10.99 -7.15 -15.22
CA VAL A 218 -9.66 -6.51 -15.12
C VAL A 218 -9.59 -5.75 -13.79
N VAL A 219 -8.59 -6.07 -12.99
CA VAL A 219 -8.19 -5.28 -11.81
C VAL A 219 -6.96 -4.49 -12.17
N ASN A 220 -7.02 -3.19 -11.99
CA ASN A 220 -5.89 -2.29 -12.05
C ASN A 220 -5.74 -1.57 -10.71
N ALA A 221 -4.88 -2.08 -9.82
CA ALA A 221 -4.55 -1.46 -8.55
C ALA A 221 -3.27 -0.62 -8.66
N MET A 222 -3.11 0.11 -9.78
CA MET A 222 -2.00 1.00 -10.07
C MET A 222 -2.49 2.45 -10.17
N ASP A 223 -1.59 3.39 -9.94
CA ASP A 223 -1.83 4.84 -10.02
C ASP A 223 -1.88 5.38 -11.46
N ALA A 224 -1.67 4.52 -12.45
CA ALA A 224 -1.73 4.85 -13.86
C ALA A 224 -2.68 3.91 -14.62
N PRO A 225 -3.30 4.35 -15.72
CA PRO A 225 -4.03 3.47 -16.62
C PRO A 225 -3.11 2.38 -17.20
N ILE A 226 -3.67 1.19 -17.44
CA ILE A 226 -2.96 0.08 -18.10
C ILE A 226 -3.67 -0.31 -19.39
N SER A 227 -2.89 -0.60 -20.44
CA SER A 227 -3.40 -1.24 -21.64
C SER A 227 -3.45 -2.75 -21.44
N VAL A 228 -4.56 -3.36 -21.84
CA VAL A 228 -4.80 -4.81 -21.76
C VAL A 228 -5.05 -5.31 -23.17
N ASP A 229 -4.16 -6.17 -23.66
CA ASP A 229 -4.31 -6.82 -24.96
C ASP A 229 -5.17 -8.09 -24.79
N LEU A 230 -6.33 -8.08 -25.39
CA LEU A 230 -7.32 -9.16 -25.36
C LEU A 230 -7.37 -9.98 -26.65
N ARG A 231 -6.54 -9.69 -27.66
CA ARG A 231 -6.59 -10.30 -28.99
C ARG A 231 -6.52 -11.83 -28.93
N GLN A 232 -5.60 -12.36 -28.13
CA GLN A 232 -5.47 -13.80 -27.98
C GLN A 232 -6.73 -14.40 -27.35
N ILE A 233 -7.27 -13.78 -26.29
CA ILE A 233 -8.47 -14.25 -25.60
C ILE A 233 -9.68 -14.22 -26.54
N LEU A 234 -9.86 -13.14 -27.29
CA LEU A 234 -10.95 -13.02 -28.27
C LEU A 234 -10.86 -14.12 -29.34
N ALA A 235 -9.65 -14.41 -29.84
CA ALA A 235 -9.40 -15.45 -30.81
C ALA A 235 -9.65 -16.86 -30.25
N GLU A 236 -9.13 -17.20 -29.08
CA GLU A 236 -9.31 -18.51 -28.43
C GLU A 236 -10.77 -18.82 -28.11
N LEU A 237 -11.53 -17.81 -27.74
CA LEU A 237 -12.96 -17.93 -27.45
C LEU A 237 -13.86 -17.83 -28.69
N ASN A 238 -13.26 -17.66 -29.87
CA ASN A 238 -13.98 -17.44 -31.14
C ASN A 238 -15.02 -16.30 -31.07
N ILE A 239 -14.67 -15.20 -30.37
CA ILE A 239 -15.53 -14.02 -30.30
C ILE A 239 -15.62 -13.37 -31.67
N SER A 240 -16.83 -13.19 -32.17
CA SER A 240 -17.03 -12.53 -33.47
C SER A 240 -16.66 -11.04 -33.40
N THR A 241 -16.25 -10.47 -34.53
CA THR A 241 -15.97 -9.02 -34.64
C THR A 241 -17.21 -8.19 -34.24
N ALA A 242 -18.42 -8.64 -34.61
CA ALA A 242 -19.66 -7.97 -34.23
C ALA A 242 -19.89 -7.96 -32.71
N SER A 243 -19.60 -9.08 -32.03
CA SER A 243 -19.68 -9.15 -30.56
C SER A 243 -18.62 -8.29 -29.91
N ALA A 244 -17.38 -8.27 -30.43
CA ALA A 244 -16.31 -7.43 -29.94
C ALA A 244 -16.62 -5.92 -30.10
N ALA A 245 -17.20 -5.51 -31.23
CA ALA A 245 -17.62 -4.13 -31.52
C ALA A 245 -18.78 -3.65 -30.64
N SER A 246 -19.55 -4.58 -30.03
CA SER A 246 -20.72 -4.27 -29.18
C SER A 246 -20.54 -4.62 -27.71
N ALA A 247 -19.29 -4.74 -27.26
CA ALA A 247 -18.97 -5.04 -25.88
C ALA A 247 -19.35 -3.90 -24.92
N THR A 248 -19.54 -4.25 -23.67
CA THR A 248 -19.88 -3.27 -22.63
C THR A 248 -18.91 -3.40 -21.46
N ALA A 249 -18.32 -2.28 -21.03
CA ALA A 249 -17.50 -2.21 -19.82
C ALA A 249 -18.30 -1.62 -18.65
N THR A 250 -18.35 -2.32 -17.54
CA THR A 250 -18.80 -1.78 -16.25
C THR A 250 -17.57 -1.50 -15.42
N VAL A 251 -17.30 -0.23 -15.15
CA VAL A 251 -16.09 0.26 -14.52
C VAL A 251 -16.38 0.85 -13.16
N LEU A 252 -15.73 0.34 -12.14
CA LEU A 252 -15.61 0.94 -10.82
C LEU A 252 -14.19 1.50 -10.70
N ALA A 253 -14.04 2.81 -10.65
CA ALA A 253 -12.74 3.47 -10.54
C ALA A 253 -12.77 4.59 -9.52
N GLY A 254 -11.63 4.91 -8.94
CA GLY A 254 -11.44 6.02 -8.01
C GLY A 254 -10.10 6.69 -8.20
N ASP A 255 -9.92 7.84 -7.53
CA ASP A 255 -8.70 8.66 -7.64
C ASP A 255 -7.53 8.08 -6.83
N ASN A 256 -7.82 7.15 -5.91
CA ASN A 256 -6.83 6.50 -5.06
C ASN A 256 -7.40 5.19 -4.49
N PRO A 257 -6.57 4.29 -3.91
CA PRO A 257 -7.03 3.00 -3.38
C PRO A 257 -7.98 3.11 -2.18
N TYR A 258 -8.09 4.29 -1.57
CA TYR A 258 -8.94 4.56 -0.41
C TYR A 258 -10.19 5.39 -0.77
N ALA A 259 -10.39 5.73 -2.03
CA ALA A 259 -11.57 6.45 -2.49
C ALA A 259 -12.85 5.64 -2.19
N GLY A 260 -13.95 6.31 -1.92
CA GLY A 260 -15.23 5.65 -1.58
C GLY A 260 -15.59 5.71 -0.10
N GLN A 261 -14.99 6.64 0.66
CA GLN A 261 -15.36 6.85 2.05
C GLN A 261 -16.50 7.86 2.21
N VAL A 262 -17.44 7.45 3.04
CA VAL A 262 -18.43 8.20 3.83
C VAL A 262 -18.99 9.50 3.22
N GLY A 263 -20.23 9.43 2.75
CA GLY A 263 -21.09 10.55 2.41
C GLY A 263 -22.39 10.03 1.79
N GLU A 264 -23.42 10.83 1.76
CA GLU A 264 -24.72 10.48 1.19
C GLU A 264 -24.65 10.14 -0.31
N GLU A 265 -23.59 10.58 -0.99
CA GLU A 265 -23.24 10.18 -2.35
C GLU A 265 -21.82 9.64 -2.37
N SER A 266 -21.69 8.31 -2.40
CA SER A 266 -20.38 7.72 -2.75
C SER A 266 -20.00 8.21 -4.15
N PRO A 267 -18.92 8.98 -4.33
CA PRO A 267 -18.50 9.44 -5.66
C PRO A 267 -18.15 8.28 -6.58
N THR A 268 -18.01 7.10 -6.01
CA THR A 268 -17.54 5.90 -6.67
C THR A 268 -18.67 4.90 -6.82
N ARG A 269 -19.27 4.88 -7.99
CA ARG A 269 -20.26 3.88 -8.41
C ARG A 269 -19.82 3.24 -9.72
N PRO A 270 -20.14 1.96 -9.95
CA PRO A 270 -19.91 1.36 -11.25
C PRO A 270 -20.62 2.15 -12.36
N ARG A 271 -19.87 2.44 -13.41
CA ARG A 271 -20.42 3.11 -14.61
C ARG A 271 -20.33 2.15 -15.78
N GLN A 272 -21.42 2.03 -16.52
CA GLN A 272 -21.49 1.20 -17.70
C GLN A 272 -21.29 2.05 -18.96
N THR A 273 -20.46 1.57 -19.87
CA THR A 273 -20.15 2.24 -21.14
C THR A 273 -20.04 1.19 -22.24
N ALA A 274 -20.57 1.48 -23.41
CA ALA A 274 -20.30 0.68 -24.60
C ALA A 274 -18.83 0.88 -25.01
N ILE A 275 -18.15 -0.20 -25.38
CA ILE A 275 -16.77 -0.21 -25.82
C ILE A 275 -16.65 -1.02 -27.11
N ASP A 276 -15.65 -0.68 -27.90
CA ASP A 276 -15.27 -1.41 -29.10
C ASP A 276 -13.95 -2.16 -28.84
N LEU A 277 -13.98 -3.47 -28.99
CA LEU A 277 -12.82 -4.37 -28.81
C LEU A 277 -12.39 -5.01 -30.13
N THR A 278 -12.74 -4.44 -31.28
CA THR A 278 -12.35 -4.99 -32.59
C THR A 278 -10.84 -5.04 -32.78
N ASP A 279 -10.12 -4.10 -32.21
CA ASP A 279 -8.65 -4.06 -32.19
C ASP A 279 -8.04 -4.93 -31.07
N GLY A 280 -8.88 -5.45 -30.17
CA GLY A 280 -8.46 -6.28 -29.04
C GLY A 280 -7.87 -5.51 -27.87
N ASP A 281 -7.82 -4.19 -27.92
CA ASP A 281 -7.20 -3.38 -26.89
C ASP A 281 -8.25 -2.76 -25.95
N TYR A 282 -7.95 -2.80 -24.63
CA TYR A 282 -8.74 -2.14 -23.61
C TYR A 282 -7.83 -1.36 -22.66
N THR A 283 -8.19 -0.11 -22.36
CA THR A 283 -7.48 0.70 -21.37
C THR A 283 -8.25 0.69 -20.06
N ALA A 284 -7.72 0.00 -19.03
CA ALA A 284 -8.27 0.00 -17.68
C ALA A 284 -7.79 1.24 -16.92
N PRO A 285 -8.70 2.06 -16.37
CA PRO A 285 -8.32 3.23 -15.57
C PRO A 285 -7.44 2.89 -14.36
N ALA A 286 -6.72 3.88 -13.83
CA ALA A 286 -6.05 3.76 -12.54
C ALA A 286 -7.06 3.38 -11.44
N TRP A 287 -6.60 2.64 -10.44
CA TRP A 287 -7.39 2.24 -9.27
C TRP A 287 -8.78 1.73 -9.61
N SER A 288 -8.87 0.77 -10.55
CA SER A 288 -10.15 0.31 -11.09
C SER A 288 -10.36 -1.20 -11.00
N PHE A 289 -11.64 -1.55 -10.92
CA PHE A 289 -12.16 -2.87 -11.23
C PHE A 289 -13.13 -2.76 -12.39
N THR A 290 -12.86 -3.47 -13.47
CA THR A 290 -13.69 -3.46 -14.69
C THR A 290 -14.24 -4.85 -14.96
N THR A 291 -15.50 -4.93 -15.31
CA THR A 291 -16.09 -6.12 -15.95
C THR A 291 -16.50 -5.78 -17.36
N ILE A 292 -15.86 -6.42 -18.33
CA ILE A 292 -16.22 -6.34 -19.73
C ILE A 292 -17.17 -7.50 -20.03
N THR A 293 -18.31 -7.19 -20.60
CA THR A 293 -19.31 -8.16 -21.06
C THR A 293 -19.36 -8.17 -22.58
N ILE A 294 -19.18 -9.36 -23.17
CA ILE A 294 -19.23 -9.62 -24.62
C ILE A 294 -20.34 -10.62 -24.86
N LYS A 295 -21.27 -10.31 -25.79
CA LYS A 295 -22.45 -11.13 -26.14
C LYS A 295 -22.29 -11.81 -27.47
#